data_712dbcc6b607da73cf4673bd23bb8ffc
#
_entry.id   712dbcc6b607da73cf4673bd23bb8ffc
#
_cell.length_a   1.000
_cell.length_b   1.000
_cell.length_c   1.000
_cell.angle_alpha   90.00
_cell.angle_beta   90.00
_cell.angle_gamma   90.00
#
_symmetry.space_group_name_H-M   'P 1'
#
loop_
_entity.id
_entity.type
_entity.pdbx_description
1 polymer ?
#
loop_
_entity_poly.entity_id
_entity_poly.type
_entity_poly.pdbx_seq_one_letter_code
_entity_poly.pdbx_strand_id
1 'polypeptide(L)'
;MTQSQTTAPSLLGLEEDGRDLFGLAAHKLNTPLACIRGYVSTLLQHGDQLDAETSQQFLQLVLTQTDRLQCLVRDFLLLAKVNGGVEALVRPFRARNMLATLVDDLGEEGVRVRFAGDVDADVVGDTELVKLTLRPLVENGLAYGPRLGMVTITVASAPERTRWEVHDGGSWLSNDRIGQLFRPFTRSDEPAERRSSGAGLGLTLARAYANVLGGAVGGNADEHGTVFWIEVPVPVAEGKQE
;
A
#
# COMPACT_ATOMS: atom_id res chain seq x y z
N MET A 1 -41.16 20.06 7.30
CA MET A 1 -39.83 20.32 6.74
C MET A 1 -38.85 19.44 7.48
N THR A 2 -38.65 18.22 7.02
CA THR A 2 -37.79 17.22 7.65
C THR A 2 -36.54 17.15 6.77
N GLN A 3 -35.41 17.65 7.27
CA GLN A 3 -34.13 17.53 6.58
C GLN A 3 -33.65 16.09 6.70
N SER A 4 -33.68 15.36 5.61
CA SER A 4 -32.98 14.08 5.49
C SER A 4 -31.48 14.37 5.44
N GLN A 5 -30.78 14.09 6.53
CA GLN A 5 -29.32 14.00 6.51
C GLN A 5 -28.94 12.75 5.76
N THR A 6 -28.49 12.90 4.54
CA THR A 6 -27.84 11.83 3.77
C THR A 6 -26.46 11.61 4.41
N THR A 7 -26.36 10.61 5.26
CA THR A 7 -25.08 10.13 5.80
C THR A 7 -24.31 9.50 4.62
N ALA A 8 -23.20 10.09 4.24
CA ALA A 8 -22.31 9.50 3.24
C ALA A 8 -21.87 8.11 3.73
N PRO A 9 -21.86 7.07 2.85
CA PRO A 9 -21.41 5.74 3.26
C PRO A 9 -19.96 5.81 3.70
N SER A 10 -19.65 5.23 4.87
CA SER A 10 -18.28 5.08 5.38
C SER A 10 -17.43 4.35 4.33
N LEU A 11 -16.40 5.04 3.79
CA LEU A 11 -15.55 4.56 2.67
C LEU A 11 -14.77 3.27 2.99
N LEU A 12 -14.75 2.82 4.24
CA LEU A 12 -14.00 1.63 4.66
C LEU A 12 -14.86 0.51 5.26
N GLY A 13 -16.18 0.68 5.40
CA GLY A 13 -17.01 -0.27 6.16
C GLY A 13 -16.60 -0.36 7.65
N LEU A 14 -15.96 0.69 8.18
CA LEU A 14 -15.28 0.70 9.49
C LEU A 14 -16.15 1.27 10.62
N GLU A 15 -17.47 1.30 10.50
CA GLU A 15 -18.27 1.81 11.61
C GLU A 15 -18.18 0.94 12.88
N GLU A 16 -17.90 -0.34 12.75
CA GLU A 16 -17.55 -1.22 13.87
C GLU A 16 -16.04 -1.29 14.15
N ASP A 17 -15.19 -1.15 13.12
CA ASP A 17 -13.71 -1.26 13.21
C ASP A 17 -13.00 0.06 13.61
N GLY A 18 -13.64 1.20 13.55
CA GLY A 18 -12.96 2.49 13.79
C GLY A 18 -12.38 2.64 15.20
N ARG A 19 -13.01 2.08 16.23
CA ARG A 19 -12.47 2.07 17.60
C ARG A 19 -11.30 1.10 17.73
N ASP A 20 -11.32 -0.01 17.02
CA ASP A 20 -10.25 -1.01 17.01
C ASP A 20 -9.02 -0.49 16.26
N LEU A 21 -9.18 0.33 15.21
CA LEU A 21 -8.08 0.87 14.43
C LEU A 21 -7.15 1.75 15.27
N PHE A 22 -7.71 2.65 16.12
CA PHE A 22 -6.89 3.50 17.00
C PHE A 22 -6.18 2.69 18.09
N GLY A 23 -6.87 1.71 18.70
CA GLY A 23 -6.27 0.82 19.70
C GLY A 23 -5.14 -0.01 19.09
N LEU A 24 -5.37 -0.54 17.89
CA LEU A 24 -4.38 -1.33 17.18
C LEU A 24 -3.20 -0.47 16.70
N ALA A 25 -3.45 0.75 16.22
CA ALA A 25 -2.41 1.72 15.86
C ALA A 25 -1.54 2.07 17.08
N ALA A 26 -2.16 2.39 18.22
CA ALA A 26 -1.42 2.67 19.45
C ALA A 26 -0.54 1.50 19.88
N HIS A 27 -1.03 0.28 19.82
CA HIS A 27 -0.24 -0.92 20.12
C HIS A 27 0.94 -1.08 19.14
N LYS A 28 0.71 -0.88 17.84
CA LYS A 28 1.75 -0.99 16.80
C LYS A 28 2.80 0.13 16.87
N LEU A 29 2.44 1.32 17.37
CA LEU A 29 3.37 2.42 17.62
C LEU A 29 4.20 2.18 18.90
N ASN A 30 3.60 1.66 19.95
CA ASN A 30 4.29 1.40 21.21
C ASN A 30 5.37 0.32 21.10
N THR A 31 5.21 -0.66 20.22
CA THR A 31 6.19 -1.74 20.04
C THR A 31 7.57 -1.23 19.60
N PRO A 32 7.72 -0.49 18.47
CA PRO A 32 9.01 0.06 18.06
C PRO A 32 9.56 1.07 19.08
N LEU A 33 8.72 1.87 19.71
CA LEU A 33 9.13 2.81 20.76
C LEU A 33 9.75 2.07 21.97
N ALA A 34 9.15 0.96 22.42
CA ALA A 34 9.68 0.16 23.50
C ALA A 34 11.04 -0.47 23.13
N CYS A 35 11.19 -0.95 21.88
CA CYS A 35 12.46 -1.46 21.37
C CYS A 35 13.55 -0.38 21.34
N ILE A 36 13.25 0.81 20.76
CA ILE A 36 14.16 1.95 20.74
C ILE A 36 14.62 2.30 22.15
N ARG A 37 13.66 2.47 23.07
CA ARG A 37 13.97 2.80 24.47
C ARG A 37 14.84 1.72 25.14
N GLY A 38 14.56 0.44 24.89
CA GLY A 38 15.33 -0.67 25.42
C GLY A 38 16.79 -0.65 24.98
N TYR A 39 17.03 -0.57 23.66
CA TYR A 39 18.39 -0.51 23.11
C TYR A 39 19.16 0.74 23.58
N VAL A 40 18.52 1.92 23.55
CA VAL A 40 19.15 3.16 24.03
C VAL A 40 19.47 3.07 25.53
N SER A 41 18.56 2.53 26.37
CA SER A 41 18.83 2.35 27.79
C SER A 41 19.99 1.40 28.04
N THR A 42 20.10 0.31 27.27
CA THR A 42 21.21 -0.65 27.39
C THR A 42 22.53 0.02 27.01
N LEU A 43 22.56 0.80 25.91
CA LEU A 43 23.76 1.53 25.51
C LEU A 43 24.20 2.57 26.56
N LEU A 44 23.25 3.26 27.20
CA LEU A 44 23.56 4.25 28.23
C LEU A 44 24.04 3.63 29.54
N GLN A 45 23.51 2.46 29.92
CA GLN A 45 23.83 1.82 31.20
C GLN A 45 25.05 0.90 31.13
N HIS A 46 25.30 0.30 29.97
CA HIS A 46 26.29 -0.74 29.79
C HIS A 46 27.23 -0.49 28.60
N GLY A 47 27.18 0.70 27.98
CA GLY A 47 27.96 0.99 26.78
C GLY A 47 29.47 0.76 26.94
N ASP A 48 30.02 1.05 28.13
CA ASP A 48 31.44 0.82 28.44
C ASP A 48 31.81 -0.67 28.53
N GLN A 49 30.82 -1.56 28.66
CA GLN A 49 30.98 -3.02 28.79
C GLN A 49 30.72 -3.74 27.45
N LEU A 50 30.12 -3.04 26.47
CA LEU A 50 29.82 -3.55 25.15
C LEU A 50 31.01 -3.34 24.22
N ASP A 51 31.29 -4.31 23.37
CA ASP A 51 32.21 -4.10 22.27
C ASP A 51 31.63 -3.13 21.21
N ALA A 52 32.49 -2.59 20.37
CA ALA A 52 32.09 -1.62 19.35
C ALA A 52 31.11 -2.22 18.33
N GLU A 53 31.24 -3.51 18.02
CA GLU A 53 30.36 -4.21 17.07
C GLU A 53 28.93 -4.34 17.62
N THR A 54 28.80 -4.79 18.86
CA THR A 54 27.49 -4.89 19.56
C THR A 54 26.83 -3.52 19.71
N SER A 55 27.61 -2.50 20.07
CA SER A 55 27.11 -1.11 20.17
C SER A 55 26.58 -0.61 18.82
N GLN A 56 27.32 -0.87 17.74
CA GLN A 56 26.91 -0.49 16.38
C GLN A 56 25.65 -1.26 15.94
N GLN A 57 25.53 -2.56 16.27
CA GLN A 57 24.33 -3.34 15.99
C GLN A 57 23.09 -2.77 16.70
N PHE A 58 23.22 -2.36 17.97
CA PHE A 58 22.12 -1.75 18.71
C PHE A 58 21.68 -0.42 18.08
N LEU A 59 22.62 0.43 17.67
CA LEU A 59 22.32 1.67 16.98
C LEU A 59 21.61 1.42 15.64
N GLN A 60 22.03 0.39 14.90
CA GLN A 60 21.38 -0.01 13.64
C GLN A 60 19.94 -0.49 13.90
N LEU A 61 19.69 -1.24 14.98
CA LEU A 61 18.36 -1.66 15.36
C LEU A 61 17.47 -0.47 15.77
N VAL A 62 18.03 0.51 16.50
CA VAL A 62 17.33 1.78 16.83
C VAL A 62 16.92 2.50 15.55
N LEU A 63 17.83 2.65 14.59
CA LEU A 63 17.55 3.31 13.31
C LEU A 63 16.43 2.58 12.56
N THR A 64 16.52 1.26 12.44
CA THR A 64 15.50 0.42 11.79
C THR A 64 14.11 0.58 12.43
N GLN A 65 14.04 0.64 13.78
CA GLN A 65 12.76 0.85 14.47
C GLN A 65 12.23 2.28 14.29
N THR A 66 13.12 3.26 14.17
CA THR A 66 12.75 4.67 13.89
C THR A 66 12.16 4.81 12.49
N ASP A 67 12.78 4.23 11.47
CA ASP A 67 12.28 4.22 10.10
C ASP A 67 10.90 3.56 10.02
N ARG A 68 10.74 2.43 10.73
CA ARG A 68 9.46 1.74 10.83
C ARG A 68 8.37 2.62 11.47
N LEU A 69 8.72 3.35 12.53
CA LEU A 69 7.80 4.27 13.21
C LEU A 69 7.39 5.42 12.29
N GLN A 70 8.32 5.99 11.53
CA GLN A 70 8.02 7.03 10.54
C GLN A 70 7.06 6.54 9.47
N CYS A 71 7.26 5.33 8.93
CA CYS A 71 6.34 4.72 7.97
C CYS A 71 4.94 4.54 8.58
N LEU A 72 4.83 4.02 9.82
CA LEU A 72 3.55 3.86 10.52
C LEU A 72 2.79 5.18 10.66
N VAL A 73 3.48 6.24 11.12
CA VAL A 73 2.87 7.57 11.31
C VAL A 73 2.42 8.14 9.97
N ARG A 74 3.25 8.08 8.94
CA ARG A 74 2.89 8.54 7.60
C ARG A 74 1.66 7.83 7.05
N ASP A 75 1.65 6.51 7.10
CA ASP A 75 0.55 5.70 6.56
C ASP A 75 -0.75 5.96 7.33
N PHE A 76 -0.67 6.15 8.65
CA PHE A 76 -1.82 6.50 9.47
C PHE A 76 -2.39 7.89 9.13
N LEU A 77 -1.51 8.89 8.92
CA LEU A 77 -1.94 10.22 8.51
C LEU A 77 -2.58 10.23 7.12
N LEU A 78 -2.05 9.42 6.18
CA LEU A 78 -2.64 9.24 4.86
C LEU A 78 -4.03 8.60 4.95
N LEU A 79 -4.19 7.57 5.78
CA LEU A 79 -5.48 6.92 5.99
C LEU A 79 -6.51 7.89 6.62
N ALA A 80 -6.09 8.69 7.59
CA ALA A 80 -6.93 9.71 8.21
C ALA A 80 -7.35 10.79 7.19
N LYS A 81 -6.42 11.21 6.31
CA LYS A 81 -6.69 12.18 5.25
C LYS A 81 -7.73 11.64 4.25
N VAL A 82 -7.59 10.38 3.81
CA VAL A 82 -8.53 9.75 2.89
C VAL A 82 -9.92 9.65 3.51
N ASN A 83 -10.01 9.27 4.78
CA ASN A 83 -11.29 9.21 5.52
C ASN A 83 -11.92 10.60 5.76
N GLY A 84 -11.11 11.65 5.80
CA GLY A 84 -11.58 13.04 5.91
C GLY A 84 -12.21 13.62 4.63
N GLY A 85 -12.24 12.82 3.56
CA GLY A 85 -12.79 13.19 2.25
C GLY A 85 -11.71 13.77 1.32
N VAL A 86 -11.30 12.96 0.35
CA VAL A 86 -10.43 13.36 -0.76
C VAL A 86 -11.30 13.32 -2.02
N GLU A 87 -11.33 14.42 -2.76
CA GLU A 87 -11.98 14.46 -4.07
C GLU A 87 -10.98 14.07 -5.15
N ALA A 88 -11.38 13.14 -6.04
CA ALA A 88 -10.56 12.72 -7.16
C ALA A 88 -10.51 13.80 -8.24
N LEU A 89 -9.31 14.14 -8.70
CA LEU A 89 -9.08 15.08 -9.79
C LEU A 89 -9.02 14.33 -11.12
N VAL A 90 -10.18 14.07 -11.70
CA VAL A 90 -10.31 13.26 -12.92
C VAL A 90 -9.81 14.02 -14.14
N ARG A 91 -8.80 13.48 -14.84
CA ARG A 91 -8.21 14.03 -16.08
C ARG A 91 -7.72 12.90 -16.99
N PRO A 92 -7.63 13.13 -18.30
CA PRO A 92 -6.92 12.21 -19.19
C PRO A 92 -5.43 12.17 -18.86
N PHE A 93 -4.83 10.97 -18.84
CA PHE A 93 -3.38 10.77 -18.71
C PHE A 93 -2.92 9.54 -19.48
N ARG A 94 -1.65 9.51 -19.85
CA ARG A 94 -1.00 8.34 -20.47
C ARG A 94 -0.62 7.34 -19.39
N ALA A 95 -1.10 6.10 -19.51
CA ALA A 95 -0.75 5.03 -18.57
C ALA A 95 0.76 4.84 -18.43
N ARG A 96 1.50 4.82 -19.56
CA ARG A 96 2.97 4.70 -19.59
C ARG A 96 3.67 5.78 -18.77
N ASN A 97 3.25 7.03 -18.88
CA ASN A 97 3.91 8.15 -18.17
C ASN A 97 3.73 8.02 -16.66
N MET A 98 2.53 7.66 -16.22
CA MET A 98 2.25 7.43 -14.81
C MET A 98 3.06 6.23 -14.27
N LEU A 99 3.13 5.12 -15.02
CA LEU A 99 3.91 3.95 -14.65
C LEU A 99 5.42 4.25 -14.60
N ALA A 100 5.95 5.05 -15.54
CA ALA A 100 7.34 5.49 -15.50
C ALA A 100 7.64 6.27 -14.22
N THR A 101 6.77 7.24 -13.86
CA THR A 101 6.91 8.00 -12.60
C THR A 101 6.84 7.09 -11.37
N LEU A 102 5.95 6.08 -11.38
CA LEU A 102 5.86 5.10 -10.31
C LEU A 102 7.17 4.31 -10.13
N VAL A 103 7.78 3.87 -11.25
CA VAL A 103 9.05 3.14 -11.24
C VAL A 103 10.21 4.02 -10.78
N ASP A 104 10.28 5.27 -11.23
CA ASP A 104 11.28 6.23 -10.78
C ASP A 104 11.19 6.46 -9.26
N ASP A 105 9.98 6.55 -8.71
CA ASP A 105 9.72 6.69 -7.27
C ASP A 105 10.15 5.46 -6.43
N LEU A 106 10.32 4.28 -7.07
CA LEU A 106 10.79 3.05 -6.42
C LEU A 106 12.34 2.96 -6.37
N GLY A 107 13.05 3.87 -7.05
CA GLY A 107 14.51 3.90 -7.09
C GLY A 107 15.11 2.62 -7.66
N GLU A 108 16.11 2.05 -6.98
CA GLU A 108 16.83 0.85 -7.46
C GLU A 108 15.93 -0.38 -7.63
N GLU A 109 14.89 -0.52 -6.84
CA GLU A 109 13.93 -1.64 -6.96
C GLU A 109 13.10 -1.54 -8.26
N GLY A 110 12.94 -0.34 -8.82
CA GLY A 110 12.21 -0.09 -10.06
C GLY A 110 12.74 -0.86 -11.26
N VAL A 111 14.03 -1.22 -11.28
CA VAL A 111 14.64 -2.04 -12.37
C VAL A 111 14.00 -3.43 -12.49
N ARG A 112 13.31 -3.87 -11.46
CA ARG A 112 12.61 -5.16 -11.42
C ARG A 112 11.16 -5.08 -11.90
N VAL A 113 10.68 -3.91 -12.31
CA VAL A 113 9.30 -3.70 -12.76
C VAL A 113 9.23 -3.70 -14.29
N ARG A 114 8.27 -4.43 -14.85
CA ARG A 114 7.97 -4.48 -16.29
C ARG A 114 6.51 -4.10 -16.54
N PHE A 115 6.25 -3.64 -17.74
CA PHE A 115 4.93 -3.24 -18.19
C PHE A 115 4.43 -4.15 -19.32
N ALA A 116 3.14 -4.44 -19.33
CA ALA A 116 2.46 -5.25 -20.34
C ALA A 116 1.06 -4.70 -20.65
N GLY A 117 0.44 -5.19 -21.73
CA GLY A 117 -0.91 -4.80 -22.13
C GLY A 117 -1.00 -3.38 -22.69
N ASP A 118 -2.09 -2.69 -22.43
CA ASP A 118 -2.46 -1.39 -23.03
C ASP A 118 -1.73 -0.20 -22.37
N VAL A 119 -0.43 -0.32 -22.18
CA VAL A 119 0.38 0.71 -21.47
C VAL A 119 0.43 2.06 -22.21
N ASP A 120 0.18 2.08 -23.49
CA ASP A 120 0.11 3.32 -24.29
C ASP A 120 -1.31 3.90 -24.39
N ALA A 121 -2.28 3.31 -23.67
CA ALA A 121 -3.63 3.83 -23.63
C ALA A 121 -3.70 5.21 -22.94
N ASP A 122 -4.60 6.04 -23.43
CA ASP A 122 -5.08 7.22 -22.71
C ASP A 122 -6.15 6.74 -21.69
N VAL A 123 -5.88 6.98 -20.43
CA VAL A 123 -6.76 6.62 -19.31
C VAL A 123 -7.38 7.89 -18.75
N VAL A 124 -8.63 7.84 -18.33
CA VAL A 124 -9.31 8.94 -17.65
C VAL A 124 -9.44 8.62 -16.16
N GLY A 125 -8.89 9.47 -15.29
CA GLY A 125 -8.90 9.26 -13.86
C GLY A 125 -8.02 10.26 -13.12
N ASP A 126 -7.85 10.07 -11.83
CA ASP A 126 -6.87 10.81 -11.04
C ASP A 126 -5.52 10.06 -11.06
N THR A 127 -4.54 10.61 -11.76
CA THR A 127 -3.20 10.02 -11.94
C THR A 127 -2.51 9.72 -10.61
N GLU A 128 -2.60 10.66 -9.65
CA GLU A 128 -1.93 10.50 -8.35
C GLU A 128 -2.62 9.45 -7.49
N LEU A 129 -3.94 9.42 -7.46
CA LEU A 129 -4.68 8.40 -6.71
C LEU A 129 -4.48 7.00 -7.31
N VAL A 130 -4.44 6.86 -8.65
CA VAL A 130 -4.12 5.58 -9.30
C VAL A 130 -2.70 5.14 -8.94
N LYS A 131 -1.71 6.05 -9.00
CA LYS A 131 -0.33 5.78 -8.61
C LYS A 131 -0.23 5.37 -7.13
N LEU A 132 -0.89 6.10 -6.22
CA LEU A 132 -0.92 5.79 -4.79
C LEU A 132 -1.62 4.45 -4.49
N THR A 133 -2.59 4.05 -5.31
CA THR A 133 -3.23 2.73 -5.19
C THR A 133 -2.32 1.61 -5.68
N LEU A 134 -1.61 1.80 -6.80
CA LEU A 134 -0.73 0.80 -7.39
C LEU A 134 0.57 0.59 -6.60
N ARG A 135 1.13 1.65 -6.05
CA ARG A 135 2.43 1.61 -5.37
C ARG A 135 2.51 0.52 -4.30
N PRO A 136 1.58 0.40 -3.33
CA PRO A 136 1.63 -0.67 -2.33
C PRO A 136 1.52 -2.08 -2.90
N LEU A 137 0.81 -2.25 -4.04
CA LEU A 137 0.71 -3.54 -4.72
C LEU A 137 2.06 -3.94 -5.31
N VAL A 138 2.74 -3.00 -5.96
CA VAL A 138 4.07 -3.21 -6.56
C VAL A 138 5.13 -3.45 -5.47
N GLU A 139 5.16 -2.61 -4.42
CA GLU A 139 6.04 -2.79 -3.27
C GLU A 139 5.83 -4.16 -2.60
N ASN A 140 4.58 -4.62 -2.52
CA ASN A 140 4.26 -5.96 -2.02
C ASN A 140 4.84 -7.05 -2.92
N GLY A 141 4.67 -6.95 -4.25
CA GLY A 141 5.25 -7.89 -5.20
C GLY A 141 6.77 -7.92 -5.16
N LEU A 142 7.43 -6.76 -5.03
CA LEU A 142 8.89 -6.66 -4.90
C LEU A 142 9.41 -7.27 -3.59
N ALA A 143 8.65 -7.12 -2.49
CA ALA A 143 9.03 -7.60 -1.17
C ALA A 143 8.82 -9.12 -0.98
N TYR A 144 7.72 -9.65 -1.49
CA TYR A 144 7.28 -11.04 -1.25
C TYR A 144 7.50 -11.96 -2.45
N GLY A 145 7.64 -11.41 -3.65
CA GLY A 145 8.01 -12.17 -4.84
C GLY A 145 9.44 -12.73 -4.77
N PRO A 146 9.84 -13.55 -5.75
CA PRO A 146 11.20 -14.10 -5.83
C PRO A 146 12.25 -12.98 -5.77
N ARG A 147 13.35 -13.20 -5.04
CA ARG A 147 14.38 -12.17 -4.76
C ARG A 147 14.93 -11.49 -6.03
N LEU A 148 15.06 -12.22 -7.11
CA LEU A 148 15.51 -11.72 -8.43
C LEU A 148 14.37 -11.76 -9.45
N GLY A 149 13.12 -12.00 -8.99
CA GLY A 149 11.95 -12.04 -9.85
C GLY A 149 11.57 -10.65 -10.34
N MET A 150 10.88 -10.64 -11.46
CA MET A 150 10.29 -9.43 -12.04
C MET A 150 8.86 -9.28 -11.54
N VAL A 151 8.48 -8.05 -11.27
CA VAL A 151 7.08 -7.66 -11.05
C VAL A 151 6.55 -7.10 -12.36
N THR A 152 5.45 -7.64 -12.86
CA THR A 152 4.84 -7.20 -14.12
C THR A 152 3.55 -6.45 -13.82
N ILE A 153 3.45 -5.21 -14.31
CA ILE A 153 2.21 -4.43 -14.27
C ILE A 153 1.55 -4.55 -15.63
N THR A 154 0.37 -5.18 -15.67
CA THR A 154 -0.45 -5.31 -16.88
C THR A 154 -1.57 -4.29 -16.83
N VAL A 155 -1.76 -3.56 -17.94
CA VAL A 155 -2.86 -2.61 -18.10
C VAL A 155 -3.87 -3.19 -19.09
N ALA A 156 -5.14 -3.21 -18.71
CA ALA A 156 -6.25 -3.54 -19.61
C ALA A 156 -7.23 -2.36 -19.59
N SER A 157 -7.31 -1.65 -20.69
CA SER A 157 -8.17 -0.48 -20.86
C SER A 157 -9.42 -0.87 -21.63
N ALA A 158 -10.58 -0.62 -21.05
CA ALA A 158 -11.89 -0.82 -21.66
C ALA A 158 -12.70 0.49 -21.58
N PRO A 159 -13.77 0.66 -22.38
CA PRO A 159 -14.55 1.90 -22.42
C PRO A 159 -15.15 2.31 -21.06
N GLU A 160 -15.51 1.34 -20.21
CA GLU A 160 -16.17 1.61 -18.95
C GLU A 160 -15.25 1.55 -17.74
N ARG A 161 -14.07 0.91 -17.87
CA ARG A 161 -13.13 0.68 -16.78
C ARG A 161 -11.71 0.48 -17.26
N THR A 162 -10.74 0.81 -16.43
CA THR A 162 -9.34 0.43 -16.62
C THR A 162 -8.95 -0.49 -15.47
N ARG A 163 -8.36 -1.64 -15.81
CA ARG A 163 -7.85 -2.62 -14.86
C ARG A 163 -6.32 -2.64 -14.92
N TRP A 164 -5.71 -2.62 -13.76
CA TRP A 164 -4.27 -2.72 -13.56
C TRP A 164 -4.00 -3.96 -12.74
N GLU A 165 -3.15 -4.84 -13.22
CA GLU A 165 -2.77 -6.07 -12.53
C GLU A 165 -1.29 -6.07 -12.23
N VAL A 166 -0.92 -6.46 -11.01
CA VAL A 166 0.45 -6.57 -10.54
C VAL A 166 0.75 -8.04 -10.27
N HIS A 167 1.60 -8.63 -11.09
CA HIS A 167 2.02 -10.03 -10.99
C HIS A 167 3.43 -10.10 -10.41
N ASP A 168 3.63 -10.87 -9.36
CA ASP A 168 4.92 -10.97 -8.67
C ASP A 168 5.66 -12.30 -8.91
N GLY A 169 5.00 -13.31 -9.48
CA GLY A 169 5.56 -14.64 -9.68
C GLY A 169 5.99 -15.34 -8.38
N GLY A 170 5.52 -14.85 -7.24
CA GLY A 170 5.91 -15.28 -5.91
C GLY A 170 5.18 -16.51 -5.41
N SER A 171 5.23 -16.70 -4.10
CA SER A 171 4.60 -17.83 -3.42
C SER A 171 3.09 -17.78 -3.58
N TRP A 172 2.52 -18.95 -3.80
CA TRP A 172 1.08 -19.12 -3.84
C TRP A 172 0.46 -18.80 -2.48
N LEU A 173 -0.48 -17.87 -2.46
CA LEU A 173 -1.31 -17.55 -1.31
C LEU A 173 -2.73 -18.05 -1.53
N SER A 174 -3.39 -18.59 -0.50
CA SER A 174 -4.81 -18.91 -0.63
C SER A 174 -5.64 -17.63 -0.82
N ASN A 175 -6.73 -17.72 -1.57
CA ASN A 175 -7.62 -16.57 -1.81
C ASN A 175 -8.17 -15.97 -0.51
N ASP A 176 -8.44 -16.80 0.50
CA ASP A 176 -8.86 -16.33 1.82
C ASP A 176 -7.79 -15.47 2.49
N ARG A 177 -6.51 -15.87 2.34
CA ARG A 177 -5.38 -15.11 2.88
C ARG A 177 -5.19 -13.79 2.15
N ILE A 178 -5.33 -13.77 0.84
CA ILE A 178 -5.27 -12.54 0.03
C ILE A 178 -6.31 -11.52 0.50
N GLY A 179 -7.56 -11.96 0.74
CA GLY A 179 -8.62 -11.10 1.28
C GLY A 179 -8.27 -10.49 2.64
N GLN A 180 -7.55 -11.23 3.49
CA GLN A 180 -7.11 -10.75 4.80
C GLN A 180 -5.98 -9.71 4.71
N LEU A 181 -5.13 -9.75 3.67
CA LEU A 181 -4.01 -8.81 3.51
C LEU A 181 -4.46 -7.35 3.36
N PHE A 182 -5.69 -7.12 2.94
CA PHE A 182 -6.27 -5.78 2.85
C PHE A 182 -6.80 -5.23 4.19
N ARG A 183 -6.78 -6.03 5.27
CA ARG A 183 -7.13 -5.57 6.61
C ARG A 183 -5.96 -4.80 7.22
N PRO A 184 -6.23 -3.76 8.02
CA PRO A 184 -5.18 -2.97 8.65
C PRO A 184 -4.22 -3.84 9.48
N PHE A 185 -2.92 -3.55 9.37
CA PHE A 185 -1.85 -4.18 10.13
C PHE A 185 -1.70 -5.70 9.93
N THR A 186 -2.31 -6.25 8.90
CA THR A 186 -2.12 -7.65 8.52
C THR A 186 -0.74 -7.82 7.87
N ARG A 187 0.00 -8.83 8.33
CA ARG A 187 1.30 -9.23 7.79
C ARG A 187 1.35 -10.76 7.66
N SER A 188 2.19 -11.25 6.76
CA SER A 188 2.55 -12.66 6.75
C SER A 188 3.38 -13.00 7.99
N ASP A 189 3.05 -14.11 8.67
CA ASP A 189 3.75 -14.57 9.88
C ASP A 189 5.04 -15.35 9.55
N GLU A 190 5.34 -15.59 8.28
CA GLU A 190 6.51 -16.37 7.88
C GLU A 190 7.81 -15.56 8.00
N PRO A 191 8.82 -16.10 8.72
CA PRO A 191 10.10 -15.40 8.95
C PRO A 191 10.87 -15.08 7.65
N ALA A 192 10.71 -15.89 6.60
CA ALA A 192 11.37 -15.71 5.31
C ALA A 192 10.84 -14.49 4.52
N GLU A 193 9.65 -14.00 4.85
CA GLU A 193 8.94 -12.92 4.15
C GLU A 193 9.12 -11.55 4.81
N ARG A 194 9.99 -11.42 5.82
CA ARG A 194 10.21 -10.16 6.57
C ARG A 194 11.01 -9.09 5.83
N ARG A 195 11.06 -9.12 4.49
CA ARG A 195 11.83 -8.15 3.70
C ARG A 195 11.19 -6.77 3.64
N SER A 196 9.89 -6.64 3.92
CA SER A 196 9.24 -5.35 3.94
C SER A 196 9.28 -4.73 5.33
N SER A 197 9.81 -3.52 5.43
CA SER A 197 9.76 -2.69 6.64
C SER A 197 8.35 -2.12 6.90
N GLY A 198 7.39 -2.40 6.03
CA GLY A 198 6.06 -1.82 6.01
C GLY A 198 5.23 -2.09 7.27
N ALA A 199 4.37 -1.14 7.58
CA ALA A 199 3.47 -1.15 8.73
C ALA A 199 2.32 -2.16 8.64
N GLY A 200 2.08 -2.76 7.47
CA GLY A 200 0.89 -3.57 7.18
C GLY A 200 -0.34 -2.71 6.88
N LEU A 201 -0.12 -1.45 6.49
CA LEU A 201 -1.19 -0.51 6.08
C LEU A 201 -1.22 -0.26 4.57
N GLY A 202 -0.19 -0.65 3.82
CA GLY A 202 -0.09 -0.34 2.39
C GLY A 202 -1.29 -0.82 1.57
N LEU A 203 -1.68 -2.10 1.70
CA LEU A 203 -2.84 -2.64 0.98
C LEU A 203 -4.18 -2.07 1.51
N THR A 204 -4.26 -1.71 2.79
CA THR A 204 -5.42 -0.98 3.35
C THR A 204 -5.56 0.41 2.72
N LEU A 205 -4.44 1.13 2.57
CA LEU A 205 -4.40 2.41 1.86
C LEU A 205 -4.76 2.26 0.37
N ALA A 206 -4.25 1.23 -0.30
CA ALA A 206 -4.63 0.94 -1.68
C ALA A 206 -6.15 0.78 -1.82
N ARG A 207 -6.80 0.05 -0.89
CA ARG A 207 -8.27 -0.09 -0.87
C ARG A 207 -8.97 1.24 -0.62
N ALA A 208 -8.45 2.06 0.31
CA ALA A 208 -9.03 3.37 0.60
C ALA A 208 -8.97 4.30 -0.63
N TYR A 209 -7.83 4.35 -1.31
CA TYR A 209 -7.68 5.14 -2.54
C TYR A 209 -8.53 4.62 -3.70
N ALA A 210 -8.60 3.28 -3.88
CA ALA A 210 -9.47 2.68 -4.88
C ALA A 210 -10.95 3.07 -4.67
N ASN A 211 -11.41 3.10 -3.41
CA ASN A 211 -12.77 3.55 -3.08
C ASN A 211 -13.00 5.03 -3.44
N VAL A 212 -12.01 5.92 -3.21
CA VAL A 212 -12.09 7.34 -3.64
C VAL A 212 -12.23 7.45 -5.16
N LEU A 213 -11.56 6.56 -5.90
CA LEU A 213 -11.67 6.49 -7.36
C LEU A 213 -13.01 5.87 -7.84
N GLY A 214 -13.90 5.46 -6.93
CA GLY A 214 -15.11 4.72 -7.26
C GLY A 214 -14.85 3.31 -7.80
N GLY A 215 -13.63 2.82 -7.58
CA GLY A 215 -13.14 1.55 -8.07
C GLY A 215 -13.07 0.46 -7.00
N ALA A 216 -12.38 -0.62 -7.32
CA ALA A 216 -12.16 -1.75 -6.43
C ALA A 216 -10.71 -2.23 -6.49
N VAL A 217 -10.25 -2.87 -5.43
CA VAL A 217 -8.94 -3.54 -5.36
C VAL A 217 -9.13 -4.96 -4.83
N GLY A 218 -8.32 -5.86 -5.32
CA GLY A 218 -8.36 -7.26 -4.86
C GLY A 218 -7.10 -8.01 -5.27
N GLY A 219 -7.16 -9.31 -5.13
CA GLY A 219 -6.10 -10.21 -5.57
C GLY A 219 -6.61 -11.63 -5.71
N ASN A 220 -5.86 -12.41 -6.45
CA ASN A 220 -6.02 -13.85 -6.59
C ASN A 220 -4.64 -14.49 -6.74
N ALA A 221 -4.54 -15.77 -6.48
CA ALA A 221 -3.33 -16.53 -6.69
C ALA A 221 -3.63 -17.81 -7.46
N ASP A 222 -2.69 -18.21 -8.29
CA ASP A 222 -2.70 -19.44 -9.03
C ASP A 222 -1.31 -20.12 -8.98
N GLU A 223 -1.09 -21.15 -9.80
CA GLU A 223 0.18 -21.87 -9.91
C GLU A 223 1.36 -21.01 -10.41
N HIS A 224 1.07 -19.80 -10.96
CA HIS A 224 2.07 -18.89 -11.50
C HIS A 224 2.43 -17.76 -10.52
N GLY A 225 1.75 -17.68 -9.38
CA GLY A 225 2.02 -16.68 -8.34
C GLY A 225 0.79 -15.91 -7.88
N THR A 226 1.04 -14.76 -7.26
CA THR A 226 0.00 -13.87 -6.77
C THR A 226 -0.20 -12.72 -7.74
N VAL A 227 -1.47 -12.38 -7.99
CA VAL A 227 -1.90 -11.24 -8.77
C VAL A 227 -2.71 -10.32 -7.89
N PHE A 228 -2.22 -9.10 -7.68
CA PHE A 228 -3.02 -8.03 -7.12
C PHE A 228 -3.54 -7.15 -8.24
N TRP A 229 -4.75 -6.61 -8.09
CA TRP A 229 -5.35 -5.78 -9.13
C TRP A 229 -6.12 -4.61 -8.54
N ILE A 230 -6.21 -3.53 -9.31
CA ILE A 230 -7.17 -2.46 -9.15
C ILE A 230 -8.03 -2.34 -10.41
N GLU A 231 -9.27 -1.99 -10.24
CA GLU A 231 -10.22 -1.68 -11.29
C GLU A 231 -10.85 -0.33 -11.02
N VAL A 232 -10.68 0.61 -11.95
CA VAL A 232 -11.15 1.99 -11.82
C VAL A 232 -12.16 2.24 -12.93
N PRO A 233 -13.39 2.71 -12.61
CA PRO A 233 -14.35 3.08 -13.63
C PRO A 233 -13.83 4.28 -14.44
N VAL A 234 -14.08 4.28 -15.73
CA VAL A 234 -13.88 5.46 -16.57
C VAL A 234 -15.12 6.34 -16.38
N PRO A 235 -14.97 7.55 -15.87
CA PRO A 235 -16.10 8.46 -15.72
C PRO A 235 -16.75 8.72 -17.09
N VAL A 236 -18.03 8.44 -17.19
CA VAL A 236 -18.81 8.81 -18.37
C VAL A 236 -18.82 10.33 -18.41
N ALA A 237 -18.29 10.95 -19.46
CA ALA A 237 -18.45 12.39 -19.65
C ALA A 237 -19.96 12.66 -19.67
N GLU A 238 -20.47 13.35 -18.65
CA GLU A 238 -21.85 13.86 -18.70
C GLU A 238 -21.93 14.73 -19.96
N GLY A 239 -22.70 14.22 -20.93
CA GLY A 239 -22.96 14.94 -22.17
C GLY A 239 -23.48 16.32 -21.81
N LYS A 240 -22.80 17.38 -22.25
CA LYS A 240 -23.35 18.73 -22.23
C LYS A 240 -24.73 18.64 -22.87
N GLN A 241 -25.77 18.77 -22.06
CA GLN A 241 -27.08 19.10 -22.59
C GLN A 241 -26.97 20.51 -23.16
N GLU A 242 -27.00 20.59 -24.48
CA GLU A 242 -27.20 21.84 -25.21
C GLU A 242 -28.62 22.37 -24.98
#